data_02c5c1f1dfc782250066e84d0f63d691
#
_entry.id   02c5c1f1dfc782250066e84d0f63d691
#
_cell.length_a   1.000
_cell.length_b   1.000
_cell.length_c   1.000
_cell.angle_alpha   90.00
_cell.angle_beta   90.00
_cell.angle_gamma   90.00
#
_symmetry.space_group_name_H-M   'P 1'
#
loop_
_entity.id
_entity.type
_entity.pdbx_description
1 polymer ?
#
loop_
_entity_poly.entity_id
_entity_poly.type
_entity_poly.pdbx_seq_one_letter_code
_entity_poly.pdbx_strand_id
1 'polypeptide(L)'
;MVGKQKIVVLGAGRVGKVIASDLSHDFDVTSADMSPEALAFLSSRYPVKTKVTDLANRQAVAEAIEPTDLVICAVPGFMGFNTLKTIIERGKNVVDISFFAEDAFKLDDLARSKNVIAAVDCGVAPGTPDYLAGQLVHQMQIEDFEFICGGLHFHRSGPEQYLPTFSPTDVWEEYTRPARYVRDGKLIVMPPLSEPELIDLHIGGHEFTLEAFNTDGLRSLLTTMHGRIPNMREKTFRFPGHIAWIKRLQETGQPWVPEKWTPAEDQDEFTVMRISFRGSENGKPKKIDYTMFVTWDPTTGFSSMSRVTGYSCTGVARCVLDGAYARKGISPPSYIGEVPGCADKIFAHLQARNILFERHEE
;
A
#
# COMPACT_ATOMS: atom_id res chain seq x y z
N MET A 1 -29.11 -21.60 -1.05
CA MET A 1 -27.87 -21.01 -0.49
C MET A 1 -27.33 -20.05 -1.55
N VAL A 2 -27.16 -18.79 -1.24
CA VAL A 2 -26.47 -17.84 -2.11
C VAL A 2 -25.00 -18.32 -2.18
N GLY A 3 -24.48 -18.55 -3.37
CA GLY A 3 -23.09 -18.99 -3.53
C GLY A 3 -22.11 -17.94 -2.99
N LYS A 4 -20.90 -18.36 -2.56
CA LYS A 4 -19.86 -17.43 -2.16
C LYS A 4 -19.54 -16.46 -3.31
N GLN A 5 -19.34 -15.17 -3.01
CA GLN A 5 -18.87 -14.18 -3.98
C GLN A 5 -17.50 -14.61 -4.56
N LYS A 6 -17.33 -14.40 -5.85
CA LYS A 6 -16.12 -14.81 -6.59
C LYS A 6 -15.13 -13.70 -6.70
N ILE A 7 -13.90 -13.94 -6.31
CA ILE A 7 -12.80 -12.97 -6.36
C ILE A 7 -11.67 -13.54 -7.22
N VAL A 8 -11.12 -12.71 -8.09
CA VAL A 8 -9.87 -13.02 -8.80
C VAL A 8 -8.76 -12.10 -8.29
N VAL A 9 -7.67 -12.71 -7.84
CA VAL A 9 -6.44 -12.02 -7.45
C VAL A 9 -5.43 -12.14 -8.59
N LEU A 10 -5.08 -11.03 -9.21
CA LEU A 10 -4.07 -10.94 -10.25
C LEU A 10 -2.71 -10.69 -9.61
N GLY A 11 -1.84 -11.69 -9.64
CA GLY A 11 -0.54 -11.74 -8.98
C GLY A 11 -0.53 -12.66 -7.77
N ALA A 12 0.42 -13.60 -7.74
CA ALA A 12 0.71 -14.51 -6.63
C ALA A 12 2.09 -14.25 -6.01
N GLY A 13 2.57 -13.01 -6.11
CA GLY A 13 3.80 -12.54 -5.48
C GLY A 13 3.68 -12.44 -3.95
N ARG A 14 4.62 -11.75 -3.31
CA ARG A 14 4.66 -11.60 -1.84
C ARG A 14 3.33 -11.14 -1.24
N VAL A 15 2.76 -10.05 -1.74
CA VAL A 15 1.50 -9.47 -1.25
C VAL A 15 0.28 -10.23 -1.77
N GLY A 16 0.28 -10.62 -3.05
CA GLY A 16 -0.84 -11.36 -3.65
C GLY A 16 -1.16 -12.68 -2.95
N LYS A 17 -0.14 -13.38 -2.43
CA LYS A 17 -0.32 -14.58 -1.60
C LYS A 17 -1.08 -14.29 -0.31
N VAL A 18 -0.73 -13.21 0.37
CA VAL A 18 -1.42 -12.78 1.61
C VAL A 18 -2.88 -12.47 1.31
N ILE A 19 -3.14 -11.71 0.26
CA ILE A 19 -4.49 -11.33 -0.17
C ILE A 19 -5.33 -12.57 -0.51
N ALA A 20 -4.80 -13.44 -1.35
CA ALA A 20 -5.52 -14.65 -1.78
C ALA A 20 -5.81 -15.58 -0.60
N SER A 21 -4.85 -15.78 0.32
CA SER A 21 -5.04 -16.59 1.51
C SER A 21 -6.11 -16.03 2.42
N ASP A 22 -6.07 -14.71 2.73
CA ASP A 22 -7.02 -14.06 3.63
C ASP A 22 -8.45 -14.11 3.10
N LEU A 23 -8.66 -13.76 1.84
CA LEU A 23 -9.98 -13.75 1.22
C LEU A 23 -10.57 -15.16 1.05
N SER A 24 -9.74 -16.18 0.90
CA SER A 24 -10.20 -17.55 0.66
C SER A 24 -10.98 -18.19 1.83
N HIS A 25 -10.84 -17.63 3.02
CA HIS A 25 -11.61 -18.09 4.18
C HIS A 25 -13.13 -17.82 4.00
N ASP A 26 -13.50 -16.72 3.38
CA ASP A 26 -14.90 -16.28 3.27
C ASP A 26 -15.44 -16.33 1.85
N PHE A 27 -14.57 -16.21 0.82
CA PHE A 27 -14.94 -16.06 -0.59
C PHE A 27 -14.45 -17.20 -1.46
N ASP A 28 -14.97 -17.30 -2.69
CA ASP A 28 -14.47 -18.21 -3.72
C ASP A 28 -13.34 -17.52 -4.51
N VAL A 29 -12.11 -17.79 -4.12
CA VAL A 29 -10.93 -17.09 -4.62
C VAL A 29 -10.21 -17.89 -5.70
N THR A 30 -9.91 -17.22 -6.82
CA THR A 30 -8.98 -17.69 -7.84
C THR A 30 -7.77 -16.76 -7.90
N SER A 31 -6.57 -17.29 -7.75
CA SER A 31 -5.32 -16.55 -7.96
C SER A 31 -4.76 -16.83 -9.35
N ALA A 32 -4.43 -15.78 -10.10
CA ALA A 32 -3.87 -15.84 -11.43
C ALA A 32 -2.45 -15.26 -11.45
N ASP A 33 -1.48 -16.02 -11.94
CA ASP A 33 -0.07 -15.63 -12.04
C ASP A 33 0.62 -16.44 -13.14
N MET A 34 1.74 -15.95 -13.64
CA MET A 34 2.56 -16.72 -14.58
C MET A 34 3.46 -17.77 -13.92
N SER A 35 3.67 -17.71 -12.60
CA SER A 35 4.52 -18.63 -11.83
C SER A 35 3.71 -19.83 -11.32
N PRO A 36 3.88 -21.04 -11.89
CA PRO A 36 3.26 -22.26 -11.38
C PRO A 36 3.66 -22.56 -9.93
N GLU A 37 4.90 -22.23 -9.54
CA GLU A 37 5.42 -22.45 -8.20
C GLU A 37 4.69 -21.57 -7.17
N ALA A 38 4.51 -20.28 -7.47
CA ALA A 38 3.77 -19.37 -6.60
C ALA A 38 2.30 -19.81 -6.43
N LEU A 39 1.69 -20.29 -7.50
CA LEU A 39 0.32 -20.82 -7.49
C LEU A 39 0.22 -22.12 -6.71
N ALA A 40 1.19 -23.04 -6.85
CA ALA A 40 1.25 -24.30 -6.10
C ALA A 40 1.39 -24.06 -4.59
N PHE A 41 2.16 -23.05 -4.18
CA PHE A 41 2.24 -22.63 -2.78
C PHE A 41 0.85 -22.30 -2.21
N LEU A 42 0.04 -21.52 -2.95
CA LEU A 42 -1.30 -21.14 -2.52
C LEU A 42 -2.26 -22.35 -2.45
N SER A 43 -2.36 -23.12 -3.53
CA SER A 43 -3.33 -24.22 -3.61
C SER A 43 -3.01 -25.39 -2.67
N SER A 44 -1.75 -25.53 -2.23
CA SER A 44 -1.36 -26.56 -1.26
C SER A 44 -1.68 -26.21 0.20
N ARG A 45 -1.90 -24.91 0.51
CA ARG A 45 -2.06 -24.41 1.88
C ARG A 45 -3.42 -23.78 2.15
N TYR A 46 -4.09 -23.29 1.11
CA TYR A 46 -5.33 -22.51 1.23
C TYR A 46 -6.37 -23.00 0.22
N PRO A 47 -7.67 -22.81 0.48
CA PRO A 47 -8.74 -23.16 -0.46
C PRO A 47 -8.81 -22.14 -1.62
N VAL A 48 -7.70 -21.95 -2.32
CA VAL A 48 -7.54 -21.04 -3.44
C VAL A 48 -7.46 -21.83 -4.73
N LYS A 49 -8.32 -21.49 -5.69
CA LYS A 49 -8.20 -21.96 -7.08
C LYS A 49 -7.07 -21.22 -7.75
N THR A 50 -6.39 -21.87 -8.69
CA THR A 50 -5.23 -21.26 -9.37
C THR A 50 -5.40 -21.32 -10.88
N LYS A 51 -4.88 -20.30 -11.57
CA LYS A 51 -4.88 -20.22 -13.02
C LYS A 51 -3.54 -19.66 -13.50
N VAL A 52 -2.78 -20.44 -14.27
CA VAL A 52 -1.58 -19.93 -14.92
C VAL A 52 -2.00 -18.92 -15.98
N THR A 53 -1.52 -17.67 -15.86
CA THR A 53 -1.96 -16.57 -16.71
C THR A 53 -0.79 -15.61 -16.91
N ASP A 54 -0.53 -15.26 -18.16
CA ASP A 54 0.39 -14.15 -18.48
C ASP A 54 -0.34 -12.81 -18.26
N LEU A 55 -0.02 -12.15 -17.15
CA LEU A 55 -0.64 -10.88 -16.75
C LEU A 55 -0.14 -9.68 -17.57
N ALA A 56 0.90 -9.83 -18.41
CA ALA A 56 1.28 -8.84 -19.41
C ALA A 56 0.36 -8.88 -20.64
N ASN A 57 -0.33 -10.00 -20.85
CA ASN A 57 -1.26 -10.16 -21.96
C ASN A 57 -2.67 -9.69 -21.55
N ARG A 58 -3.09 -8.56 -22.14
CA ARG A 58 -4.41 -7.95 -21.89
C ARG A 58 -5.59 -8.89 -22.10
N GLN A 59 -5.54 -9.74 -23.15
CA GLN A 59 -6.62 -10.69 -23.42
C GLN A 59 -6.68 -11.80 -22.37
N ALA A 60 -5.53 -12.31 -21.94
CA ALA A 60 -5.45 -13.31 -20.87
C ALA A 60 -5.97 -12.76 -19.52
N VAL A 61 -5.65 -11.48 -19.19
CA VAL A 61 -6.24 -10.81 -18.03
C VAL A 61 -7.75 -10.73 -18.15
N ALA A 62 -8.27 -10.27 -19.30
CA ALA A 62 -9.71 -10.15 -19.54
C ALA A 62 -10.45 -11.49 -19.36
N GLU A 63 -9.88 -12.59 -19.87
CA GLU A 63 -10.44 -13.95 -19.71
C GLU A 63 -10.33 -14.49 -18.28
N ALA A 64 -9.30 -14.09 -17.55
CA ALA A 64 -9.12 -14.53 -16.16
C ALA A 64 -10.18 -13.93 -15.23
N ILE A 65 -10.60 -12.68 -15.49
CA ILE A 65 -11.52 -11.93 -14.62
C ILE A 65 -13.01 -12.04 -14.99
N GLU A 66 -13.34 -12.71 -16.11
CA GLU A 66 -14.74 -12.79 -16.58
C GLU A 66 -15.74 -13.27 -15.51
N PRO A 67 -15.49 -14.39 -14.80
CA PRO A 67 -16.46 -14.94 -13.86
C PRO A 67 -16.35 -14.37 -12.44
N THR A 68 -16.04 -13.06 -12.27
CA THR A 68 -15.76 -12.52 -10.95
C THR A 68 -16.69 -11.37 -10.54
N ASP A 69 -16.94 -11.24 -9.24
CA ASP A 69 -17.66 -10.13 -8.61
C ASP A 69 -16.70 -8.98 -8.25
N LEU A 70 -15.45 -9.31 -7.88
CA LEU A 70 -14.39 -8.36 -7.54
C LEU A 70 -13.03 -8.85 -8.04
N VAL A 71 -12.24 -7.94 -8.58
CA VAL A 71 -10.84 -8.19 -8.94
C VAL A 71 -9.93 -7.52 -7.92
N ILE A 72 -8.88 -8.22 -7.49
CA ILE A 72 -7.75 -7.63 -6.78
C ILE A 72 -6.58 -7.54 -7.75
N CYS A 73 -6.05 -6.32 -7.93
CA CYS A 73 -4.89 -6.07 -8.78
C CYS A 73 -3.64 -5.93 -7.91
N ALA A 74 -2.80 -6.96 -7.91
CA ALA A 74 -1.55 -7.05 -7.14
C ALA A 74 -0.35 -7.33 -8.05
N VAL A 75 -0.34 -6.68 -9.21
CA VAL A 75 0.74 -6.79 -10.20
C VAL A 75 1.84 -5.74 -9.94
N PRO A 76 3.07 -5.92 -10.47
CA PRO A 76 4.12 -4.89 -10.39
C PRO A 76 3.68 -3.54 -10.97
N GLY A 77 4.22 -2.44 -10.44
CA GLY A 77 3.83 -1.08 -10.78
C GLY A 77 3.84 -0.77 -12.27
N PHE A 78 4.87 -1.22 -13.01
CA PHE A 78 5.00 -0.97 -14.46
C PHE A 78 3.85 -1.57 -15.32
N MET A 79 3.10 -2.53 -14.79
CA MET A 79 1.92 -3.14 -15.46
C MET A 79 0.61 -2.59 -14.91
N GLY A 80 0.62 -2.00 -13.71
CA GLY A 80 -0.57 -1.70 -12.91
C GLY A 80 -1.62 -0.88 -13.65
N PHE A 81 -1.24 0.25 -14.23
CA PHE A 81 -2.18 1.15 -14.91
C PHE A 81 -2.92 0.48 -16.08
N ASN A 82 -2.21 -0.28 -16.91
CA ASN A 82 -2.82 -0.97 -18.06
C ASN A 82 -3.70 -2.14 -17.61
N THR A 83 -3.33 -2.84 -16.55
CA THR A 83 -4.13 -3.90 -15.95
C THR A 83 -5.41 -3.31 -15.33
N LEU A 84 -5.31 -2.25 -14.55
CA LEU A 84 -6.44 -1.50 -13.99
C LEU A 84 -7.41 -1.04 -15.09
N LYS A 85 -6.89 -0.42 -16.15
CA LYS A 85 -7.69 -0.02 -17.31
C LYS A 85 -8.45 -1.20 -17.92
N THR A 86 -7.79 -2.33 -18.11
CA THR A 86 -8.42 -3.54 -18.66
C THR A 86 -9.55 -4.04 -17.79
N ILE A 87 -9.37 -4.05 -16.46
CA ILE A 87 -10.41 -4.47 -15.50
C ILE A 87 -11.62 -3.56 -15.58
N ILE A 88 -11.40 -2.24 -15.59
CA ILE A 88 -12.46 -1.23 -15.69
C ILE A 88 -13.22 -1.36 -17.02
N GLU A 89 -12.53 -1.54 -18.16
CA GLU A 89 -13.16 -1.74 -19.47
C GLU A 89 -14.07 -2.97 -19.51
N ARG A 90 -13.77 -4.00 -18.71
CA ARG A 90 -14.60 -5.20 -18.54
C ARG A 90 -15.75 -5.01 -17.54
N GLY A 91 -15.92 -3.81 -16.99
CA GLY A 91 -17.01 -3.49 -16.06
C GLY A 91 -16.89 -4.20 -14.70
N LYS A 92 -15.66 -4.55 -14.27
CA LYS A 92 -15.41 -5.23 -12.99
C LYS A 92 -14.99 -4.25 -11.92
N ASN A 93 -15.58 -4.38 -10.72
CA ASN A 93 -15.08 -3.68 -9.54
C ASN A 93 -13.66 -4.17 -9.22
N VAL A 94 -12.79 -3.27 -8.75
CA VAL A 94 -11.40 -3.59 -8.49
C VAL A 94 -10.89 -2.91 -7.23
N VAL A 95 -10.01 -3.61 -6.50
CA VAL A 95 -9.13 -3.04 -5.49
C VAL A 95 -7.70 -3.24 -5.96
N ASP A 96 -6.97 -2.15 -6.10
CA ASP A 96 -5.62 -2.12 -6.67
C ASP A 96 -4.59 -1.67 -5.63
N ILE A 97 -3.45 -2.38 -5.60
CA ILE A 97 -2.30 -2.05 -4.75
C ILE A 97 -1.03 -1.81 -5.57
N SER A 98 -1.11 -1.81 -6.89
CA SER A 98 0.06 -1.64 -7.73
C SER A 98 0.59 -0.20 -7.70
N PHE A 99 1.91 -0.05 -7.57
CA PHE A 99 2.57 1.26 -7.42
C PHE A 99 2.95 1.85 -8.79
N PHE A 100 1.96 2.03 -9.68
CA PHE A 100 2.21 2.60 -11.03
C PHE A 100 2.49 4.11 -10.99
N ALA A 101 3.20 4.61 -12.02
CA ALA A 101 3.61 6.01 -12.08
C ALA A 101 2.50 6.97 -12.56
N GLU A 102 1.54 6.45 -13.30
CA GLU A 102 0.48 7.24 -13.91
C GLU A 102 -0.52 7.75 -12.87
N ASP A 103 -1.21 8.83 -13.22
CA ASP A 103 -2.34 9.34 -12.46
C ASP A 103 -3.59 8.47 -12.72
N ALA A 104 -4.07 7.79 -11.68
CA ALA A 104 -5.24 6.92 -11.75
C ALA A 104 -6.52 7.68 -12.17
N PHE A 105 -6.64 8.97 -11.84
CA PHE A 105 -7.82 9.77 -12.19
C PHE A 105 -8.04 9.93 -13.69
N LYS A 106 -7.03 9.65 -14.53
CA LYS A 106 -7.21 9.55 -16.00
C LYS A 106 -8.21 8.46 -16.41
N LEU A 107 -8.51 7.53 -15.52
CA LEU A 107 -9.49 6.45 -15.74
C LEU A 107 -10.86 6.72 -15.06
N ASP A 108 -11.06 7.87 -14.39
CA ASP A 108 -12.27 8.12 -13.60
C ASP A 108 -13.55 8.14 -14.48
N ASP A 109 -13.53 8.88 -15.60
CA ASP A 109 -14.67 8.93 -16.54
C ASP A 109 -15.00 7.53 -17.08
N LEU A 110 -13.97 6.74 -17.41
CA LEU A 110 -14.15 5.38 -17.87
C LEU A 110 -14.80 4.51 -16.79
N ALA A 111 -14.28 4.58 -15.54
CA ALA A 111 -14.82 3.81 -14.43
C ALA A 111 -16.27 4.19 -14.09
N ARG A 112 -16.60 5.49 -14.13
CA ARG A 112 -17.99 5.98 -13.96
C ARG A 112 -18.89 5.50 -15.09
N SER A 113 -18.45 5.60 -16.35
CA SER A 113 -19.24 5.13 -17.50
C SER A 113 -19.54 3.64 -17.48
N LYS A 114 -18.63 2.86 -16.89
CA LYS A 114 -18.78 1.41 -16.69
C LYS A 114 -19.48 1.04 -15.38
N ASN A 115 -19.88 2.02 -14.56
CA ASN A 115 -20.46 1.82 -13.23
C ASN A 115 -19.58 0.97 -12.28
N VAL A 116 -18.27 1.15 -12.35
CA VAL A 116 -17.25 0.39 -11.61
C VAL A 116 -16.78 1.17 -10.39
N ILE A 117 -16.54 0.47 -9.29
CA ILE A 117 -15.73 0.92 -8.17
C ILE A 117 -14.28 0.51 -8.49
N ALA A 118 -13.40 1.48 -8.67
CA ALA A 118 -11.98 1.24 -8.87
C ALA A 118 -11.20 1.84 -7.69
N ALA A 119 -11.10 1.07 -6.59
CA ALA A 119 -10.32 1.45 -5.43
C ALA A 119 -8.83 1.27 -5.75
N VAL A 120 -8.06 2.35 -5.66
CA VAL A 120 -6.64 2.41 -6.01
C VAL A 120 -5.81 2.82 -4.80
N ASP A 121 -4.50 2.60 -4.83
CA ASP A 121 -3.58 2.95 -3.73
C ASP A 121 -3.94 2.24 -2.39
N CYS A 122 -4.56 1.06 -2.42
CA CYS A 122 -5.14 0.40 -1.25
C CYS A 122 -4.14 -0.47 -0.47
N GLY A 123 -2.88 -0.05 -0.37
CA GLY A 123 -1.81 -0.73 0.36
C GLY A 123 -1.57 -0.21 1.77
N VAL A 124 -0.34 -0.34 2.24
CA VAL A 124 0.11 0.20 3.53
C VAL A 124 0.41 1.70 3.41
N ALA A 125 1.23 2.09 2.43
CA ALA A 125 1.62 3.45 2.07
C ALA A 125 1.99 3.49 0.58
N PRO A 126 1.13 4.06 -0.25
CA PRO A 126 -0.15 4.69 0.04
C PRO A 126 -1.22 3.72 0.55
N GLY A 127 -2.16 4.23 1.35
CA GLY A 127 -3.32 3.47 1.84
C GLY A 127 -3.71 3.80 3.28
N THR A 128 -3.07 3.16 4.28
CA THR A 128 -3.51 3.30 5.68
C THR A 128 -3.50 4.74 6.21
N PRO A 129 -2.49 5.59 5.94
CA PRO A 129 -2.52 7.00 6.35
C PRO A 129 -3.66 7.78 5.69
N ASP A 130 -3.98 7.43 4.44
CA ASP A 130 -4.94 8.15 3.62
C ASP A 130 -6.38 7.90 4.09
N TYR A 131 -6.72 6.67 4.57
CA TYR A 131 -8.01 6.42 5.20
C TYR A 131 -8.22 7.31 6.43
N LEU A 132 -7.17 7.48 7.25
CA LEU A 132 -7.20 8.34 8.42
C LEU A 132 -7.35 9.81 8.02
N ALA A 133 -6.63 10.27 7.00
CA ALA A 133 -6.78 11.63 6.49
C ALA A 133 -8.21 11.89 6.02
N GLY A 134 -8.81 10.97 5.26
CA GLY A 134 -10.21 11.04 4.84
C GLY A 134 -11.20 11.10 6.00
N GLN A 135 -10.96 10.33 7.06
CA GLN A 135 -11.80 10.31 8.25
C GLN A 135 -11.65 11.61 9.08
N LEU A 136 -10.39 12.02 9.33
CA LEU A 136 -10.09 13.11 10.27
C LEU A 136 -10.40 14.49 9.72
N VAL A 137 -10.40 14.72 8.39
CA VAL A 137 -10.77 16.03 7.82
C VAL A 137 -12.21 16.44 8.08
N HIS A 138 -13.06 15.52 8.57
CA HIS A 138 -14.42 15.80 9.03
C HIS A 138 -14.51 16.03 10.55
N GLN A 139 -13.43 15.75 11.28
CA GLN A 139 -13.39 15.81 12.74
C GLN A 139 -12.58 17.01 13.22
N MET A 140 -11.52 17.39 12.48
CA MET A 140 -10.63 18.49 12.83
C MET A 140 -10.18 19.26 11.58
N GLN A 141 -9.77 20.51 11.79
CA GLN A 141 -9.04 21.26 10.77
C GLN A 141 -7.58 20.80 10.81
N ILE A 142 -7.15 20.08 9.79
CA ILE A 142 -5.79 19.59 9.66
C ILE A 142 -4.93 20.68 9.02
N GLU A 143 -3.83 21.05 9.66
CA GLU A 143 -2.85 22.03 9.16
C GLU A 143 -1.60 21.33 8.63
N ASP A 144 -1.15 20.28 9.32
CA ASP A 144 -0.02 19.46 8.94
C ASP A 144 -0.38 17.96 8.98
N PHE A 145 -0.06 17.27 7.92
CA PHE A 145 -0.18 15.83 7.80
C PHE A 145 1.14 15.23 7.28
N GLU A 146 1.69 14.33 8.05
CA GLU A 146 2.91 13.61 7.69
C GLU A 146 2.74 12.13 7.98
N PHE A 147 3.23 11.28 7.08
CA PHE A 147 3.48 9.89 7.43
C PHE A 147 4.84 9.42 6.93
N ILE A 148 5.42 8.49 7.67
CA ILE A 148 6.71 7.90 7.38
C ILE A 148 6.58 6.38 7.55
N CYS A 149 6.96 5.63 6.52
CA CYS A 149 6.87 4.17 6.52
C CYS A 149 8.22 3.55 6.11
N GLY A 150 8.52 2.37 6.63
CA GLY A 150 9.69 1.60 6.19
C GLY A 150 9.56 0.13 6.53
N GLY A 151 9.94 -0.72 5.58
CA GLY A 151 10.18 -2.14 5.81
C GLY A 151 11.68 -2.35 5.91
N LEU A 152 12.15 -2.92 7.01
CA LEU A 152 13.57 -3.01 7.37
C LEU A 152 13.88 -4.39 7.95
N HIS A 153 15.16 -4.70 8.12
CA HIS A 153 15.63 -5.92 8.79
C HIS A 153 16.33 -5.57 10.11
N PHE A 154 16.18 -6.41 11.12
CA PHE A 154 16.93 -6.25 12.37
C PHE A 154 18.41 -6.45 12.14
N HIS A 155 18.77 -7.45 11.34
CA HIS A 155 20.15 -7.69 10.94
C HIS A 155 20.53 -6.80 9.76
N ARG A 156 21.52 -5.93 9.97
CA ARG A 156 22.03 -5.01 8.95
C ARG A 156 23.19 -5.67 8.21
N SER A 157 22.99 -6.01 6.96
CA SER A 157 24.03 -6.61 6.11
C SER A 157 24.34 -5.69 4.92
N GLY A 158 25.59 -5.82 4.41
CA GLY A 158 26.05 -5.06 3.26
C GLY A 158 26.25 -3.56 3.53
N PRO A 159 26.82 -2.83 2.55
CA PRO A 159 27.01 -1.39 2.65
C PRO A 159 25.71 -0.60 2.56
N GLU A 160 24.68 -1.16 1.92
CA GLU A 160 23.32 -0.61 1.81
C GLU A 160 22.52 -0.71 3.10
N GLN A 161 22.84 -1.67 3.97
CA GLN A 161 22.11 -1.98 5.21
C GLN A 161 20.60 -2.16 4.99
N TYR A 162 20.20 -2.66 3.80
CA TYR A 162 18.82 -2.75 3.39
C TYR A 162 18.59 -3.89 2.41
N LEU A 163 17.58 -4.68 2.70
CA LEU A 163 17.03 -5.68 1.78
C LEU A 163 15.59 -5.28 1.40
N PRO A 164 15.22 -5.34 0.10
CA PRO A 164 13.88 -4.94 -0.32
C PRO A 164 12.78 -5.79 0.31
N THR A 165 11.85 -5.17 1.03
CA THR A 165 10.71 -5.84 1.65
C THR A 165 9.52 -6.03 0.70
N PHE A 166 9.59 -5.42 -0.49
CA PHE A 166 8.62 -5.54 -1.58
C PHE A 166 9.35 -5.58 -2.93
N SER A 167 8.68 -5.32 -4.05
CA SER A 167 9.26 -5.39 -5.40
C SER A 167 10.55 -4.53 -5.51
N PRO A 168 11.72 -5.12 -5.83
CA PRO A 168 12.96 -4.34 -5.97
C PRO A 168 12.88 -3.24 -7.03
N THR A 169 12.09 -3.45 -8.08
CA THR A 169 11.85 -2.43 -9.11
C THR A 169 11.09 -1.24 -8.52
N ASP A 170 10.05 -1.50 -7.72
CA ASP A 170 9.25 -0.45 -7.09
C ASP A 170 10.04 0.28 -5.98
N VAL A 171 10.94 -0.43 -5.27
CA VAL A 171 11.91 0.21 -4.35
C VAL A 171 12.84 1.15 -5.09
N TRP A 172 13.32 0.78 -6.29
CA TRP A 172 14.18 1.67 -7.08
C TRP A 172 13.44 2.94 -7.52
N GLU A 173 12.14 2.85 -7.78
CA GLU A 173 11.30 4.01 -8.09
C GLU A 173 11.26 5.03 -6.93
N GLU A 174 11.31 4.58 -5.66
CA GLU A 174 11.40 5.49 -4.50
C GLU A 174 12.68 6.36 -4.53
N TYR A 175 13.76 5.86 -5.14
CA TYR A 175 15.05 6.55 -5.21
C TYR A 175 15.23 7.40 -6.48
N THR A 176 14.33 7.30 -7.44
CA THR A 176 14.47 7.94 -8.76
C THR A 176 13.32 8.87 -9.10
N ARG A 177 12.11 8.63 -8.58
CA ARG A 177 10.98 9.53 -8.78
C ARG A 177 11.17 10.82 -7.99
N PRO A 178 10.88 12.02 -8.60
CA PRO A 178 10.77 13.24 -7.85
C PRO A 178 9.69 13.14 -6.77
N ALA A 179 10.01 13.53 -5.55
CA ALA A 179 9.07 13.57 -4.44
C ALA A 179 8.12 14.77 -4.57
N ARG A 180 6.82 14.51 -4.51
CA ARG A 180 5.78 15.53 -4.57
C ARG A 180 5.12 15.66 -3.20
N TYR A 181 5.02 16.88 -2.68
CA TYR A 181 4.35 17.17 -1.44
C TYR A 181 3.67 18.56 -1.46
N VAL A 182 2.89 18.89 -0.45
CA VAL A 182 2.22 20.18 -0.34
C VAL A 182 2.82 20.95 0.83
N ARG A 183 3.23 22.20 0.59
CA ARG A 183 3.72 23.14 1.62
C ARG A 183 3.04 24.49 1.43
N ASP A 184 2.43 25.02 2.49
CA ASP A 184 1.66 26.28 2.47
C ASP A 184 0.61 26.31 1.35
N GLY A 185 -0.10 25.20 1.14
CA GLY A 185 -1.10 25.01 0.10
C GLY A 185 -0.57 24.90 -1.33
N LYS A 186 0.75 24.84 -1.52
CA LYS A 186 1.39 24.77 -2.85
C LYS A 186 2.01 23.40 -3.07
N LEU A 187 1.82 22.86 -4.28
CA LEU A 187 2.52 21.66 -4.71
C LEU A 187 4.02 21.97 -4.89
N ILE A 188 4.84 21.20 -4.19
CA ILE A 188 6.30 21.25 -4.26
C ILE A 188 6.79 19.94 -4.90
N VAL A 189 7.76 20.07 -5.80
CA VAL A 189 8.42 18.92 -6.43
C VAL A 189 9.91 19.02 -6.08
N MET A 190 10.43 18.00 -5.41
CA MET A 190 11.82 17.92 -4.99
C MET A 190 12.54 16.75 -5.66
N PRO A 191 13.86 16.81 -5.81
CA PRO A 191 14.63 15.64 -6.21
C PRO A 191 14.36 14.47 -5.26
N PRO A 192 14.47 13.22 -5.75
CA PRO A 192 14.40 12.05 -4.87
C PRO A 192 15.51 12.14 -3.80
N LEU A 193 15.31 11.42 -2.70
CA LEU A 193 16.27 11.38 -1.57
C LEU A 193 16.54 12.77 -0.95
N SER A 194 15.60 13.71 -1.07
CA SER A 194 15.73 15.05 -0.51
C SER A 194 15.31 15.15 0.95
N GLU A 195 15.77 16.19 1.63
CA GLU A 195 15.45 16.53 3.02
C GLU A 195 15.62 15.35 3.99
N PRO A 196 16.80 14.65 3.99
CA PRO A 196 17.04 13.56 4.92
C PRO A 196 17.12 14.08 6.36
N GLU A 197 16.54 13.32 7.28
CA GLU A 197 16.62 13.59 8.72
C GLU A 197 16.77 12.30 9.52
N LEU A 198 17.43 12.38 10.67
CA LEU A 198 17.52 11.27 11.63
C LEU A 198 16.37 11.38 12.63
N ILE A 199 15.69 10.26 12.85
CA ILE A 199 14.55 10.17 13.76
C ILE A 199 14.79 9.03 14.74
N ASP A 200 14.77 9.37 16.03
CA ASP A 200 14.79 8.37 17.09
C ASP A 200 13.38 7.86 17.35
N LEU A 201 13.22 6.55 17.37
CA LEU A 201 11.95 5.86 17.57
C LEU A 201 12.05 4.85 18.71
N HIS A 202 11.09 4.92 19.63
CA HIS A 202 10.86 3.91 20.67
C HIS A 202 9.54 3.22 20.32
N ILE A 203 9.62 2.03 19.71
CA ILE A 203 8.46 1.35 19.17
C ILE A 203 8.63 -0.17 19.19
N GLY A 204 7.56 -0.91 19.51
CA GLY A 204 7.59 -2.38 19.55
C GLY A 204 8.57 -2.96 20.57
N GLY A 205 8.93 -2.19 21.61
CA GLY A 205 9.95 -2.58 22.59
C GLY A 205 11.40 -2.43 22.12
N HIS A 206 11.60 -1.77 20.99
CA HIS A 206 12.92 -1.49 20.39
C HIS A 206 13.22 0.01 20.35
N GLU A 207 14.50 0.32 20.31
CA GLU A 207 15.03 1.67 20.09
C GLU A 207 15.76 1.70 18.76
N PHE A 208 15.33 2.61 17.87
CA PHE A 208 15.93 2.79 16.55
C PHE A 208 16.29 4.26 16.34
N THR A 209 17.44 4.51 15.72
CA THR A 209 17.69 5.75 14.98
C THR A 209 17.56 5.42 13.51
N LEU A 210 16.57 6.00 12.82
CA LEU A 210 16.32 5.77 11.39
C LEU A 210 16.53 7.06 10.61
N GLU A 211 16.93 6.90 9.34
CA GLU A 211 17.06 7.98 8.37
C GLU A 211 15.77 8.06 7.55
N ALA A 212 15.08 9.21 7.59
CA ALA A 212 13.87 9.45 6.82
C ALA A 212 14.15 10.45 5.70
N PHE A 213 13.59 10.24 4.52
CA PHE A 213 13.74 11.11 3.34
C PHE A 213 12.46 11.16 2.52
N ASN A 214 12.26 12.26 1.77
CA ASN A 214 11.07 12.45 0.95
C ASN A 214 11.00 11.42 -0.18
N THR A 215 9.83 10.79 -0.32
CA THR A 215 9.46 9.90 -1.41
C THR A 215 8.12 10.32 -2.02
N ASP A 216 7.70 9.73 -3.15
CA ASP A 216 6.48 10.12 -3.88
C ASP A 216 5.25 9.30 -3.45
N GLY A 217 5.04 9.17 -2.14
CA GLY A 217 3.99 8.34 -1.57
C GLY A 217 2.65 9.04 -1.31
N LEU A 218 2.55 10.37 -1.43
CA LEU A 218 1.27 11.07 -1.30
C LEU A 218 0.27 10.75 -2.42
N ARG A 219 0.77 10.55 -3.64
CA ARG A 219 0.01 10.07 -4.82
C ARG A 219 -1.38 10.71 -4.97
N SER A 220 -2.44 9.93 -4.77
CA SER A 220 -3.83 10.38 -4.91
C SER A 220 -4.24 11.46 -3.89
N LEU A 221 -3.57 11.56 -2.73
CA LEU A 221 -3.80 12.64 -1.76
C LEU A 221 -3.51 14.03 -2.35
N LEU A 222 -2.54 14.14 -3.26
CA LEU A 222 -2.25 15.39 -3.96
C LEU A 222 -3.45 15.95 -4.74
N THR A 223 -4.39 15.10 -5.10
CA THR A 223 -5.64 15.49 -5.77
C THR A 223 -6.79 15.60 -4.78
N THR A 224 -6.94 14.63 -3.88
CA THR A 224 -8.14 14.53 -3.03
C THR A 224 -8.12 15.43 -1.82
N MET A 225 -6.92 15.76 -1.31
CA MET A 225 -6.73 16.61 -0.13
C MET A 225 -6.13 17.98 -0.46
N HIS A 226 -5.83 18.26 -1.72
CA HIS A 226 -5.37 19.58 -2.16
C HIS A 226 -6.42 20.67 -1.80
N GLY A 227 -5.95 21.75 -1.19
CA GLY A 227 -6.82 22.83 -0.71
C GLY A 227 -7.57 22.54 0.60
N ARG A 228 -7.48 21.31 1.12
CA ARG A 228 -8.07 20.91 2.41
C ARG A 228 -7.01 20.81 3.51
N ILE A 229 -5.82 20.31 3.18
CA ILE A 229 -4.68 20.19 4.07
C ILE A 229 -3.53 20.99 3.48
N PRO A 230 -3.11 22.09 4.11
CA PRO A 230 -2.10 23.00 3.56
C PRO A 230 -0.68 22.44 3.57
N ASN A 231 -0.36 21.51 4.46
CA ASN A 231 0.94 20.86 4.52
C ASN A 231 0.76 19.34 4.56
N MET A 232 1.28 18.67 3.55
CA MET A 232 1.25 17.20 3.45
C MET A 232 2.59 16.70 2.95
N ARG A 233 3.15 15.70 3.61
CA ARG A 233 4.37 15.05 3.14
C ARG A 233 4.40 13.57 3.51
N GLU A 234 5.14 12.82 2.71
CA GLU A 234 5.45 11.42 2.93
C GLU A 234 6.97 11.24 2.89
N LYS A 235 7.45 10.36 3.74
CA LYS A 235 8.86 9.96 3.81
C LYS A 235 8.98 8.44 3.94
N THR A 236 10.14 7.94 3.54
CA THR A 236 10.51 6.54 3.72
C THR A 236 11.61 6.41 4.77
N PHE A 237 11.48 5.41 5.66
CA PHE A 237 12.52 5.06 6.63
C PHE A 237 13.55 4.10 6.03
N ARG A 238 14.83 4.37 6.31
CA ARG A 238 15.98 3.46 6.13
C ARG A 238 16.91 3.57 7.33
N PHE A 239 17.94 2.73 7.37
CA PHE A 239 19.01 2.90 8.35
C PHE A 239 19.94 4.03 7.95
N PRO A 240 20.58 4.72 8.94
CA PRO A 240 21.49 5.83 8.68
C PRO A 240 22.63 5.43 7.74
N GLY A 241 22.89 6.28 6.73
CA GLY A 241 23.92 6.06 5.71
C GLY A 241 23.41 5.45 4.41
N HIS A 242 22.19 4.89 4.38
CA HIS A 242 21.61 4.32 3.18
C HIS A 242 21.46 5.34 2.05
N ILE A 243 20.97 6.55 2.34
CA ILE A 243 20.79 7.61 1.34
C ILE A 243 22.14 8.01 0.72
N ALA A 244 23.18 8.15 1.54
CA ALA A 244 24.51 8.49 1.05
C ALA A 244 25.06 7.39 0.11
N TRP A 245 24.77 6.14 0.43
CA TRP A 245 25.17 5.00 -0.39
C TRP A 245 24.41 4.98 -1.73
N ILE A 246 23.09 5.16 -1.76
CA ILE A 246 22.28 5.23 -2.98
C ILE A 246 22.75 6.37 -3.88
N LYS A 247 22.99 7.58 -3.32
CA LYS A 247 23.51 8.72 -4.10
C LYS A 247 24.85 8.39 -4.77
N ARG A 248 25.75 7.71 -4.07
CA ARG A 248 27.03 7.27 -4.65
C ARG A 248 26.82 6.28 -5.80
N LEU A 249 25.89 5.33 -5.70
CA LEU A 249 25.55 4.44 -6.80
C LEU A 249 25.05 5.21 -8.02
N GLN A 250 24.18 6.18 -7.82
CA GLN A 250 23.65 7.03 -8.90
C GLN A 250 24.76 7.85 -9.57
N GLU A 251 25.67 8.45 -8.79
CA GLU A 251 26.81 9.23 -9.29
C GLU A 251 27.81 8.37 -10.07
N THR A 252 28.04 7.15 -9.65
CA THR A 252 28.99 6.23 -10.31
C THR A 252 28.37 5.45 -11.47
N GLY A 253 27.04 5.53 -11.65
CA GLY A 253 26.33 4.77 -12.67
C GLY A 253 26.31 3.26 -12.41
N GLN A 254 26.64 2.83 -11.20
CA GLN A 254 26.59 1.42 -10.84
C GLN A 254 25.15 0.97 -10.68
N PRO A 255 24.74 -0.17 -11.28
CA PRO A 255 23.41 -0.69 -11.08
C PRO A 255 23.26 -1.17 -9.64
N TRP A 256 22.12 -0.86 -9.02
CA TRP A 256 21.73 -1.51 -7.79
C TRP A 256 21.15 -2.89 -8.13
N VAL A 257 21.83 -3.91 -7.65
CA VAL A 257 21.36 -5.30 -7.74
C VAL A 257 21.10 -5.73 -6.30
N PRO A 258 19.85 -5.69 -5.83
CA PRO A 258 19.55 -6.13 -4.48
C PRO A 258 19.89 -7.61 -4.32
N GLU A 259 20.48 -7.96 -3.19
CA GLU A 259 20.72 -9.35 -2.84
C GLU A 259 19.43 -10.16 -2.91
N LYS A 260 19.52 -11.40 -3.36
CA LYS A 260 18.38 -12.29 -3.35
C LYS A 260 18.08 -12.70 -1.90
N TRP A 261 16.83 -12.54 -1.54
CA TRP A 261 16.33 -12.96 -0.24
C TRP A 261 16.49 -14.47 -0.02
N THR A 262 16.96 -14.81 1.16
CA THR A 262 16.84 -16.17 1.69
C THR A 262 15.59 -16.29 2.57
N PRO A 263 14.98 -17.49 2.73
CA PRO A 263 13.87 -17.67 3.66
C PRO A 263 14.17 -17.28 5.10
N ALA A 264 15.44 -17.33 5.52
CA ALA A 264 15.86 -16.91 6.84
C ALA A 264 15.82 -15.38 7.01
N GLU A 265 16.17 -14.63 5.98
CA GLU A 265 16.11 -13.16 5.97
C GLU A 265 14.66 -12.66 5.98
N ASP A 266 13.71 -13.38 5.37
CA ASP A 266 12.29 -13.07 5.47
C ASP A 266 11.76 -13.09 6.92
N GLN A 267 12.42 -13.77 7.84
CA GLN A 267 12.00 -13.89 9.25
C GLN A 267 12.59 -12.80 10.15
N ASP A 268 13.62 -12.11 9.71
CA ASP A 268 14.35 -11.08 10.45
C ASP A 268 13.97 -9.66 10.00
N GLU A 269 12.68 -9.43 9.72
CA GLU A 269 12.21 -8.16 9.18
C GLU A 269 11.08 -7.54 10.02
N PHE A 270 10.93 -6.24 9.88
CA PHE A 270 9.84 -5.48 10.47
C PHE A 270 9.36 -4.36 9.55
N THR A 271 8.12 -3.97 9.71
CA THR A 271 7.56 -2.74 9.12
C THR A 271 7.21 -1.78 10.24
N VAL A 272 7.67 -0.55 10.10
CA VAL A 272 7.40 0.55 11.01
C VAL A 272 6.71 1.69 10.28
N MET A 273 5.72 2.31 10.93
CA MET A 273 5.02 3.49 10.42
C MET A 273 4.75 4.48 11.53
N ARG A 274 4.91 5.77 11.22
CA ARG A 274 4.44 6.89 12.02
C ARG A 274 3.55 7.77 11.15
N ILE A 275 2.37 8.14 11.66
CA ILE A 275 1.43 9.05 11.00
C ILE A 275 1.13 10.16 11.98
N SER A 276 1.26 11.42 11.56
CA SER A 276 1.03 12.60 12.40
C SER A 276 0.04 13.54 11.74
N PHE A 277 -0.96 13.96 12.52
CA PHE A 277 -1.89 15.03 12.19
C PHE A 277 -1.75 16.15 13.21
N ARG A 278 -1.62 17.38 12.76
CA ARG A 278 -1.61 18.57 13.60
C ARG A 278 -2.59 19.58 13.05
N GLY A 279 -3.27 20.30 13.94
CA GLY A 279 -4.24 21.32 13.58
C GLY A 279 -5.09 21.73 14.75
N SER A 280 -6.40 21.86 14.54
CA SER A 280 -7.32 22.26 15.61
C SER A 280 -8.67 21.55 15.53
N GLU A 281 -9.25 21.30 16.69
CA GLU A 281 -10.61 20.79 16.87
C GLU A 281 -11.40 21.78 17.76
N ASN A 282 -12.53 22.29 17.25
CA ASN A 282 -13.32 23.31 17.94
C ASN A 282 -12.51 24.55 18.38
N GLY A 283 -11.52 24.96 17.55
CA GLY A 283 -10.65 26.10 17.81
C GLY A 283 -9.54 25.87 18.85
N LYS A 284 -9.37 24.63 19.33
CA LYS A 284 -8.26 24.25 20.23
C LYS A 284 -7.21 23.48 19.47
N PRO A 285 -5.91 23.69 19.75
CA PRO A 285 -4.85 22.89 19.18
C PRO A 285 -5.11 21.40 19.41
N LYS A 286 -4.84 20.59 18.38
CA LYS A 286 -5.02 19.15 18.40
C LYS A 286 -3.87 18.48 17.65
N LYS A 287 -3.30 17.45 18.27
CA LYS A 287 -2.32 16.59 17.65
C LYS A 287 -2.77 15.14 17.80
N ILE A 288 -2.70 14.37 16.73
CA ILE A 288 -3.01 12.94 16.73
C ILE A 288 -1.86 12.22 16.02
N ASP A 289 -1.20 11.35 16.75
CA ASP A 289 -0.16 10.48 16.21
C ASP A 289 -0.65 9.03 16.21
N TYR A 290 -0.31 8.30 15.14
CA TYR A 290 -0.47 6.85 15.07
C TYR A 290 0.89 6.22 14.84
N THR A 291 1.16 5.13 15.53
CA THR A 291 2.37 4.32 15.33
C THR A 291 2.01 2.86 15.08
N MET A 292 2.75 2.22 14.20
CA MET A 292 2.60 0.80 13.87
C MET A 292 3.97 0.15 13.82
N PHE A 293 4.08 -1.02 14.47
CA PHE A 293 5.26 -1.88 14.39
C PHE A 293 4.80 -3.33 14.20
N VAL A 294 5.23 -3.95 13.11
CA VAL A 294 4.83 -5.30 12.74
C VAL A 294 6.06 -6.08 12.30
N THR A 295 6.18 -7.32 12.75
CA THR A 295 7.24 -8.26 12.38
C THR A 295 6.71 -9.39 11.51
N TRP A 296 7.59 -10.22 10.99
CA TRP A 296 7.24 -11.50 10.37
C TRP A 296 6.31 -12.32 11.28
N ASP A 297 5.38 -13.06 10.68
CA ASP A 297 4.41 -13.86 11.43
C ASP A 297 4.73 -15.36 11.30
N PRO A 298 5.14 -16.02 12.37
CA PRO A 298 5.46 -17.46 12.35
C PRO A 298 4.26 -18.34 12.04
N THR A 299 3.03 -17.87 12.27
CA THR A 299 1.81 -18.66 12.05
C THR A 299 1.50 -18.80 10.55
N THR A 300 1.60 -17.70 9.83
CA THR A 300 1.31 -17.66 8.38
C THR A 300 2.56 -17.80 7.52
N GLY A 301 3.74 -17.48 8.06
CA GLY A 301 5.00 -17.38 7.32
C GLY A 301 5.07 -16.18 6.38
N PHE A 302 4.22 -15.17 6.58
CA PHE A 302 4.21 -13.96 5.77
C PHE A 302 5.02 -12.82 6.40
N SER A 303 5.71 -12.06 5.57
CA SER A 303 6.46 -10.88 6.00
C SER A 303 5.55 -9.75 6.48
N SER A 304 6.07 -8.89 7.36
CA SER A 304 5.34 -7.76 7.93
C SER A 304 4.79 -6.84 6.85
N MET A 305 5.62 -6.43 5.88
CA MET A 305 5.23 -5.55 4.78
C MET A 305 4.12 -6.19 3.93
N SER A 306 4.23 -7.49 3.62
CA SER A 306 3.22 -8.19 2.84
C SER A 306 1.90 -8.30 3.59
N ARG A 307 1.94 -8.50 4.91
CA ARG A 307 0.75 -8.56 5.78
C ARG A 307 0.04 -7.21 5.85
N VAL A 308 0.76 -6.14 6.17
CA VAL A 308 0.15 -4.82 6.31
C VAL A 308 -0.47 -4.37 4.99
N THR A 309 0.25 -4.50 3.88
CA THR A 309 -0.25 -4.17 2.54
C THR A 309 -1.43 -5.05 2.14
N GLY A 310 -1.28 -6.37 2.27
CA GLY A 310 -2.30 -7.33 1.85
C GLY A 310 -3.59 -7.23 2.66
N TYR A 311 -3.48 -7.08 3.97
CA TYR A 311 -4.67 -6.98 4.83
C TYR A 311 -5.34 -5.60 4.76
N SER A 312 -4.62 -4.53 4.47
CA SER A 312 -5.23 -3.25 4.11
C SER A 312 -6.12 -3.41 2.86
N CYS A 313 -5.59 -4.02 1.81
CA CYS A 313 -6.32 -4.33 0.59
C CYS A 313 -7.57 -5.19 0.84
N THR A 314 -7.45 -6.27 1.63
CA THR A 314 -8.58 -7.16 1.91
C THR A 314 -9.64 -6.51 2.81
N GLY A 315 -9.25 -5.56 3.66
CA GLY A 315 -10.18 -4.69 4.40
C GLY A 315 -11.05 -3.85 3.47
N VAL A 316 -10.43 -3.21 2.46
CA VAL A 316 -11.16 -2.46 1.42
C VAL A 316 -12.04 -3.38 0.59
N ALA A 317 -11.52 -4.54 0.17
CA ALA A 317 -12.27 -5.52 -0.61
C ALA A 317 -13.58 -5.91 0.11
N ARG A 318 -13.53 -6.10 1.44
CA ARG A 318 -14.72 -6.38 2.27
C ARG A 318 -15.69 -5.20 2.30
N CYS A 319 -15.21 -3.97 2.42
CA CYS A 319 -16.06 -2.78 2.36
C CYS A 319 -16.78 -2.63 1.00
N VAL A 320 -16.14 -3.01 -0.09
CA VAL A 320 -16.76 -3.02 -1.43
C VAL A 320 -17.79 -4.15 -1.58
N LEU A 321 -17.45 -5.36 -1.11
CA LEU A 321 -18.28 -6.54 -1.27
C LEU A 321 -19.55 -6.52 -0.38
N ASP A 322 -19.47 -5.94 0.82
CA ASP A 322 -20.59 -5.81 1.74
C ASP A 322 -21.43 -4.54 1.49
N GLY A 323 -21.02 -3.71 0.52
CA GLY A 323 -21.72 -2.49 0.14
C GLY A 323 -21.52 -1.31 1.09
N ALA A 324 -20.60 -1.40 2.07
CA ALA A 324 -20.25 -0.26 2.93
C ALA A 324 -19.60 0.87 2.14
N TYR A 325 -18.91 0.53 1.06
CA TYR A 325 -18.39 1.47 0.08
C TYR A 325 -18.97 1.22 -1.30
N ALA A 326 -19.64 2.22 -1.88
CA ALA A 326 -20.40 2.06 -3.13
C ALA A 326 -20.13 3.14 -4.20
N ARG A 327 -19.22 4.10 -3.94
CA ARG A 327 -18.91 5.19 -4.87
C ARG A 327 -18.29 4.65 -6.17
N LYS A 328 -18.87 5.04 -7.29
CA LYS A 328 -18.37 4.67 -8.62
C LYS A 328 -17.32 5.67 -9.12
N GLY A 329 -16.39 5.17 -9.93
CA GLY A 329 -15.23 5.91 -10.41
C GLY A 329 -13.96 5.48 -9.69
N ILE A 330 -12.89 6.22 -9.90
CA ILE A 330 -11.62 6.07 -9.16
C ILE A 330 -11.87 6.45 -7.70
N SER A 331 -11.49 5.58 -6.81
CA SER A 331 -11.77 5.63 -5.39
C SER A 331 -10.48 5.43 -4.58
N PRO A 332 -9.69 6.49 -4.38
CA PRO A 332 -8.51 6.42 -3.53
C PRO A 332 -8.90 6.27 -2.05
N PRO A 333 -7.95 5.88 -1.18
CA PRO A 333 -8.20 5.57 0.22
C PRO A 333 -8.82 6.72 1.01
N SER A 334 -8.46 7.96 0.69
CA SER A 334 -9.06 9.14 1.35
C SER A 334 -10.57 9.24 1.12
N TYR A 335 -11.06 8.93 -0.08
CA TYR A 335 -12.51 8.88 -0.34
C TYR A 335 -13.19 7.73 0.40
N ILE A 336 -12.49 6.61 0.59
CA ILE A 336 -12.99 5.49 1.39
C ILE A 336 -13.06 5.89 2.85
N GLY A 337 -12.04 6.59 3.36
CA GLY A 337 -11.98 7.11 4.73
C GLY A 337 -13.07 8.16 5.04
N GLU A 338 -13.51 8.93 4.04
CA GLU A 338 -14.61 9.89 4.19
C GLU A 338 -15.98 9.23 4.39
N VAL A 339 -16.12 7.96 4.01
CA VAL A 339 -17.38 7.23 4.24
C VAL A 339 -17.43 6.74 5.69
N PRO A 340 -18.44 7.16 6.48
CA PRO A 340 -18.54 6.80 7.90
C PRO A 340 -18.43 5.29 8.13
N GLY A 341 -17.55 4.88 9.03
CA GLY A 341 -17.33 3.50 9.42
C GLY A 341 -16.44 2.67 8.48
N CYS A 342 -16.08 3.15 7.27
CA CYS A 342 -15.19 2.39 6.38
C CYS A 342 -13.76 2.30 6.95
N ALA A 343 -13.18 3.42 7.39
CA ALA A 343 -11.87 3.42 8.02
C ALA A 343 -11.87 2.52 9.26
N ASP A 344 -12.87 2.64 10.13
CA ASP A 344 -12.99 1.83 11.35
C ASP A 344 -13.04 0.32 11.04
N LYS A 345 -13.81 -0.08 10.01
CA LYS A 345 -13.85 -1.47 9.54
C LYS A 345 -12.49 -1.97 9.06
N ILE A 346 -11.77 -1.14 8.29
CA ILE A 346 -10.44 -1.49 7.78
C ILE A 346 -9.44 -1.65 8.94
N PHE A 347 -9.43 -0.71 9.90
CA PHE A 347 -8.52 -0.81 11.05
C PHE A 347 -8.90 -1.96 11.99
N ALA A 348 -10.18 -2.24 12.22
CA ALA A 348 -10.63 -3.42 12.96
C ALA A 348 -10.21 -4.73 12.25
N HIS A 349 -10.26 -4.75 10.91
CA HIS A 349 -9.79 -5.88 10.11
C HIS A 349 -8.28 -6.11 10.24
N LEU A 350 -7.48 -5.04 10.26
CA LEU A 350 -6.04 -5.08 10.53
C LEU A 350 -5.75 -5.57 11.94
N GLN A 351 -6.45 -5.03 12.94
CA GLN A 351 -6.30 -5.43 14.34
C GLN A 351 -6.59 -6.91 14.56
N ALA A 352 -7.63 -7.46 13.93
CA ALA A 352 -7.96 -8.89 13.98
C ALA A 352 -6.85 -9.80 13.39
N ARG A 353 -5.86 -9.21 12.69
CA ARG A 353 -4.70 -9.86 12.09
C ARG A 353 -3.38 -9.48 12.76
N ASN A 354 -3.47 -9.02 14.02
CA ASN A 354 -2.34 -8.58 14.82
C ASN A 354 -1.53 -7.43 14.20
N ILE A 355 -2.22 -6.51 13.50
CA ILE A 355 -1.65 -5.26 13.01
C ILE A 355 -2.33 -4.13 13.77
N LEU A 356 -1.59 -3.55 14.70
CA LEU A 356 -2.09 -2.52 15.60
C LEU A 356 -1.53 -1.16 15.20
N PHE A 357 -2.43 -0.17 15.18
CA PHE A 357 -2.08 1.24 15.11
C PHE A 357 -2.37 1.85 16.49
N GLU A 358 -1.31 2.14 17.22
CA GLU A 358 -1.42 2.82 18.52
C GLU A 358 -1.68 4.29 18.28
N ARG A 359 -2.75 4.81 18.88
CA ARG A 359 -3.18 6.21 18.74
C ARG A 359 -2.85 7.00 20.00
N HIS A 360 -2.19 8.14 19.83
CA HIS A 360 -1.86 9.10 20.87
C HIS A 360 -2.46 10.45 20.52
N GLU A 361 -3.07 11.14 21.48
CA GLU A 361 -3.67 12.46 21.31
C GLU A 361 -3.12 13.46 22.33
N GLU A 362 -2.88 14.67 21.85
CA GLU A 362 -2.47 15.84 22.66
C GLU A 362 -3.32 17.06 22.31
#